data_8f062504a40dc369ededbee22edadce3
#
_entry.id   8f062504a40dc369ededbee22edadce3
#
_cell.length_a   1.000
_cell.length_b   1.000
_cell.length_c   1.000
_cell.angle_alpha   90.00
_cell.angle_beta   90.00
_cell.angle_gamma   90.00
#
_symmetry.space_group_name_H-M   'P 1'
#
loop_
_entity.id
_entity.type
_entity.pdbx_description
1 polymer ?
#
loop_
_entity_poly.entity_id
_entity_poly.type
_entity_poly.pdbx_seq_one_letter_code
_entity_poly.pdbx_strand_id
1 'polypeptide(L)'
;MRLDRISRCRRTFFALVCAAGMTCIAPAHAQQVLKVTTIPEEAATEQVRKFGPLVKYLERTLGMKVEFTPVNDYPAAVEALVNKQVDLVWFGGFTHVQAQIRSGGKIIPIAQREEDTQFRSVFITQTNSGIKQLSDLKGKQVSFGSQSSTSGHLMPRSFLLQAGIDPDKDFKRVAYSGAHDATIASVVSGRVDAAALDITVWRKFVDEKKVDTSKVNVFYTTPPFFNYNWSVHADMPAAQRERITQALLALSMDNPEGKEILTLNRATRYIPTKAENYKGLETAGRSAGLIK
;
A
#
# COMPACT_ATOMS: atom_id res chain seq x y z
N MET A 1 -70.90 -63.92 39.25
CA MET A 1 -71.83 -62.81 39.05
C MET A 1 -71.05 -61.56 38.83
N ARG A 2 -71.03 -61.07 37.59
CA ARG A 2 -70.72 -59.74 37.09
C ARG A 2 -69.74 -58.84 37.88
N LEU A 3 -68.59 -58.60 37.29
CA LEU A 3 -67.90 -57.30 37.18
C LEU A 3 -66.61 -57.58 36.48
N ASP A 4 -66.41 -57.08 35.25
CA ASP A 4 -65.13 -56.72 34.71
C ASP A 4 -65.26 -56.33 33.27
N ARG A 5 -65.51 -55.12 33.00
CA ARG A 5 -65.29 -54.48 31.70
C ARG A 5 -65.13 -52.99 31.90
N ILE A 6 -63.97 -52.52 32.29
CA ILE A 6 -63.48 -51.10 32.03
C ILE A 6 -61.96 -51.09 32.29
N SER A 7 -61.18 -51.35 31.30
CA SER A 7 -59.74 -50.90 31.28
C SER A 7 -59.02 -51.24 29.97
N ARG A 8 -59.50 -50.75 28.85
CA ARG A 8 -58.79 -50.84 27.57
C ARG A 8 -59.09 -49.62 26.72
N CYS A 9 -58.82 -48.43 27.22
CA CYS A 9 -58.94 -47.19 26.38
C CYS A 9 -58.12 -46.04 26.85
N ARG A 10 -56.85 -46.24 27.23
CA ARG A 10 -55.94 -45.15 27.70
C ARG A 10 -54.49 -45.35 27.30
N ARG A 11 -54.14 -45.96 26.19
CA ARG A 11 -52.76 -46.19 25.77
C ARG A 11 -52.45 -45.83 24.31
N THR A 12 -53.21 -44.99 23.65
CA THR A 12 -52.98 -44.66 22.24
C THR A 12 -53.06 -43.18 21.93
N PHE A 13 -52.67 -42.28 22.88
CA PHE A 13 -52.71 -40.84 22.62
C PHE A 13 -51.44 -40.06 23.07
N PHE A 14 -50.26 -40.72 23.11
CA PHE A 14 -49.02 -40.07 23.51
C PHE A 14 -47.84 -40.33 22.57
N ALA A 15 -48.09 -40.55 21.29
CA ALA A 15 -47.01 -40.84 20.32
C ALA A 15 -47.11 -40.01 19.04
N LEU A 16 -47.53 -38.73 19.11
CA LEU A 16 -47.57 -37.90 17.88
C LEU A 16 -47.37 -36.42 18.12
N VAL A 17 -46.37 -36.01 18.93
CA VAL A 17 -45.95 -34.57 19.06
C VAL A 17 -44.45 -34.50 19.32
N CYS A 18 -43.62 -35.20 18.57
CA CYS A 18 -42.16 -35.00 18.59
C CYS A 18 -41.54 -35.00 17.20
N ALA A 19 -42.21 -34.44 16.21
CA ALA A 19 -41.70 -34.36 14.83
C ALA A 19 -41.95 -32.99 14.22
N ALA A 20 -41.58 -31.89 14.92
CA ALA A 20 -41.60 -30.57 14.29
C ALA A 20 -40.65 -29.66 15.07
N GLY A 21 -39.38 -29.59 14.67
CA GLY A 21 -38.44 -28.68 15.31
C GLY A 21 -36.99 -28.91 14.92
N MET A 22 -36.70 -29.51 13.79
CA MET A 22 -35.37 -29.31 13.18
C MET A 22 -35.37 -27.98 12.42
N THR A 23 -35.31 -26.88 13.18
CA THR A 23 -34.85 -25.62 12.61
C THR A 23 -33.44 -25.82 12.12
N CYS A 24 -33.25 -25.88 10.79
CA CYS A 24 -31.95 -25.72 10.16
C CYS A 24 -31.38 -24.41 10.64
N ILE A 25 -30.56 -24.44 11.70
CA ILE A 25 -29.64 -23.32 12.02
C ILE A 25 -28.62 -23.33 10.87
N ALA A 26 -28.93 -22.59 9.80
CA ALA A 26 -27.94 -22.24 8.80
C ALA A 26 -26.78 -21.60 9.57
N PRO A 27 -25.55 -22.07 9.40
CA PRO A 27 -24.41 -21.40 10.03
C PRO A 27 -24.46 -19.95 9.56
N ALA A 28 -24.59 -19.00 10.49
CA ALA A 28 -24.39 -17.60 10.21
C ALA A 28 -22.94 -17.50 9.73
N HIS A 29 -22.73 -17.45 8.41
CA HIS A 29 -21.45 -17.11 7.85
C HIS A 29 -21.19 -15.69 8.34
N ALA A 30 -20.30 -15.54 9.31
CA ALA A 30 -19.79 -14.22 9.68
C ALA A 30 -19.37 -13.56 8.36
N GLN A 31 -20.00 -12.45 8.01
CA GLN A 31 -19.73 -11.75 6.77
C GLN A 31 -18.25 -11.42 6.75
N GLN A 32 -17.50 -12.10 5.87
CA GLN A 32 -16.07 -11.96 5.78
C GLN A 32 -15.75 -10.51 5.35
N VAL A 33 -14.98 -9.80 6.14
CA VAL A 33 -14.57 -8.42 5.87
C VAL A 33 -13.17 -8.44 5.29
N LEU A 34 -12.96 -7.81 4.14
CA LEU A 34 -11.64 -7.56 3.57
C LEU A 34 -11.08 -6.26 4.17
N LYS A 35 -10.05 -6.39 4.99
CA LYS A 35 -9.38 -5.24 5.60
C LYS A 35 -8.24 -4.76 4.72
N VAL A 36 -8.26 -3.47 4.38
CA VAL A 36 -7.32 -2.85 3.44
C VAL A 36 -6.60 -1.69 4.11
N THR A 37 -5.32 -1.56 3.85
CA THR A 37 -4.55 -0.37 4.21
C THR A 37 -3.54 0.00 3.12
N THR A 38 -2.87 1.11 3.32
CA THR A 38 -1.80 1.62 2.43
C THR A 38 -0.68 2.20 3.26
N ILE A 39 0.54 2.26 2.69
CA ILE A 39 1.58 3.11 3.28
C ILE A 39 1.14 4.58 3.22
N PRO A 40 1.38 5.39 4.27
CA PRO A 40 0.93 6.79 4.32
C PRO A 40 1.88 7.71 3.53
N GLU A 41 1.83 7.63 2.21
CA GLU A 41 2.67 8.41 1.30
C GLU A 41 2.30 9.91 1.23
N GLU A 42 1.08 10.24 1.63
CA GLU A 42 0.51 11.58 1.72
C GLU A 42 -0.39 11.66 2.97
N ALA A 43 -0.93 12.84 3.28
CA ALA A 43 -1.84 13.05 4.42
C ALA A 43 -3.02 12.06 4.45
N ALA A 44 -3.48 11.68 5.62
CA ALA A 44 -4.53 10.66 5.80
C ALA A 44 -5.84 11.00 5.05
N THR A 45 -6.23 12.28 5.02
CA THR A 45 -7.41 12.75 4.27
C THR A 45 -7.28 12.50 2.76
N GLU A 46 -6.07 12.67 2.23
CA GLU A 46 -5.77 12.41 0.82
C GLU A 46 -5.79 10.91 0.51
N GLN A 47 -5.31 10.08 1.41
CA GLN A 47 -5.41 8.62 1.26
C GLN A 47 -6.85 8.15 1.20
N VAL A 48 -7.72 8.62 2.12
CA VAL A 48 -9.15 8.30 2.11
C VAL A 48 -9.81 8.76 0.80
N ARG A 49 -9.48 9.96 0.31
CA ARG A 49 -9.98 10.48 -0.96
C ARG A 49 -9.52 9.60 -2.14
N LYS A 50 -8.25 9.21 -2.16
CA LYS A 50 -7.61 8.44 -3.24
C LYS A 50 -8.14 7.01 -3.32
N PHE A 51 -8.26 6.33 -2.18
CA PHE A 51 -8.61 4.91 -2.14
C PHE A 51 -10.10 4.65 -1.92
N GLY A 52 -10.90 5.64 -1.52
CA GLY A 52 -12.33 5.49 -1.29
C GLY A 52 -13.12 4.88 -2.46
N PRO A 53 -12.98 5.37 -3.70
CA PRO A 53 -13.63 4.78 -4.87
C PRO A 53 -13.19 3.33 -5.12
N LEU A 54 -11.91 3.00 -4.97
CA LEU A 54 -11.40 1.64 -5.10
C LEU A 54 -12.00 0.69 -4.05
N VAL A 55 -12.12 1.13 -2.80
CA VAL A 55 -12.74 0.35 -1.72
C VAL A 55 -14.19 -0.01 -2.08
N LYS A 56 -14.99 0.97 -2.52
CA LYS A 56 -16.39 0.75 -2.97
C LYS A 56 -16.48 -0.21 -4.15
N TYR A 57 -15.59 -0.04 -5.11
CA TYR A 57 -15.48 -0.93 -6.26
C TYR A 57 -15.20 -2.37 -5.85
N LEU A 58 -14.19 -2.58 -4.97
CA LEU A 58 -13.84 -3.91 -4.46
C LEU A 58 -15.00 -4.53 -3.67
N GLU A 59 -15.67 -3.75 -2.81
CA GLU A 59 -16.83 -4.21 -2.04
C GLU A 59 -17.94 -4.77 -2.95
N ARG A 60 -18.30 -4.02 -3.97
CA ARG A 60 -19.31 -4.44 -4.95
C ARG A 60 -18.84 -5.63 -5.77
N THR A 61 -17.62 -5.62 -6.29
CA THR A 61 -17.09 -6.63 -7.20
C THR A 61 -16.84 -7.96 -6.50
N LEU A 62 -16.40 -7.92 -5.25
CA LEU A 62 -16.14 -9.13 -4.45
C LEU A 62 -17.37 -9.63 -3.71
N GLY A 63 -18.44 -8.82 -3.61
CA GLY A 63 -19.66 -9.19 -2.87
C GLY A 63 -19.40 -9.39 -1.37
N MET A 64 -18.45 -8.63 -0.79
CA MET A 64 -18.09 -8.71 0.62
C MET A 64 -17.75 -7.31 1.14
N LYS A 65 -17.91 -7.10 2.45
CA LYS A 65 -17.55 -5.82 3.07
C LYS A 65 -16.06 -5.55 2.93
N VAL A 66 -15.70 -4.30 2.60
CA VAL A 66 -14.31 -3.86 2.48
C VAL A 66 -14.09 -2.66 3.43
N GLU A 67 -13.13 -2.79 4.33
CA GLU A 67 -12.79 -1.76 5.31
C GLU A 67 -11.41 -1.21 5.03
N PHE A 68 -11.32 0.11 4.81
CA PHE A 68 -10.05 0.81 4.66
C PHE A 68 -9.66 1.48 5.99
N THR A 69 -8.50 1.12 6.51
CA THR A 69 -7.98 1.68 7.76
C THR A 69 -6.61 2.31 7.49
N PRO A 70 -6.49 3.64 7.53
CA PRO A 70 -5.20 4.31 7.46
C PRO A 70 -4.30 3.92 8.64
N VAL A 71 -2.99 3.88 8.39
CA VAL A 71 -1.96 3.68 9.42
C VAL A 71 -1.10 4.94 9.57
N ASN A 72 -0.37 5.04 10.68
CA ASN A 72 0.36 6.25 11.04
C ASN A 72 1.69 6.40 10.29
N ASP A 73 2.33 5.27 9.93
CA ASP A 73 3.63 5.26 9.26
C ASP A 73 3.82 4.00 8.39
N TYR A 74 4.89 3.99 7.62
CA TYR A 74 5.23 2.88 6.71
C TYR A 74 5.50 1.55 7.45
N PRO A 75 6.26 1.52 8.56
CA PRO A 75 6.41 0.30 9.36
C PRO A 75 5.09 -0.27 9.86
N ALA A 76 4.12 0.57 10.28
CA ALA A 76 2.83 0.10 10.73
C ALA A 76 2.05 -0.64 9.63
N ALA A 77 2.15 -0.20 8.36
CA ALA A 77 1.56 -0.94 7.24
C ALA A 77 2.21 -2.33 7.06
N VAL A 78 3.53 -2.41 7.22
CA VAL A 78 4.28 -3.68 7.15
C VAL A 78 3.82 -4.63 8.27
N GLU A 79 3.80 -4.14 9.52
CA GLU A 79 3.36 -4.94 10.68
C GLU A 79 1.91 -5.40 10.54
N ALA A 80 1.02 -4.53 10.03
CA ALA A 80 -0.38 -4.87 9.87
C ALA A 80 -0.60 -6.09 8.96
N LEU A 81 0.14 -6.18 7.83
CA LEU A 81 0.03 -7.35 6.93
C LEU A 81 0.77 -8.58 7.48
N VAL A 82 1.97 -8.42 8.00
CA VAL A 82 2.77 -9.52 8.56
C VAL A 82 2.02 -10.21 9.71
N ASN A 83 1.36 -9.42 10.58
CA ASN A 83 0.58 -9.91 11.70
C ASN A 83 -0.89 -10.21 11.33
N LYS A 84 -1.26 -10.17 10.05
CA LYS A 84 -2.61 -10.48 9.55
C LYS A 84 -3.73 -9.61 10.18
N GLN A 85 -3.40 -8.40 10.57
CA GLN A 85 -4.37 -7.40 11.05
C GLN A 85 -5.16 -6.79 9.89
N VAL A 86 -4.57 -6.83 8.69
CA VAL A 86 -5.19 -6.48 7.40
C VAL A 86 -4.91 -7.58 6.37
N ASP A 87 -5.71 -7.61 5.31
CA ASP A 87 -5.69 -8.66 4.29
C ASP A 87 -4.99 -8.20 3.00
N LEU A 88 -5.08 -6.91 2.69
CA LEU A 88 -4.59 -6.33 1.45
C LEU A 88 -3.89 -5.00 1.75
N VAL A 89 -2.67 -4.81 1.26
CA VAL A 89 -1.89 -3.59 1.49
C VAL A 89 -1.31 -3.05 0.18
N TRP A 90 -1.45 -1.73 -0.02
CA TRP A 90 -0.69 -0.99 -1.01
C TRP A 90 0.67 -0.63 -0.44
N PHE A 91 1.70 -1.33 -0.90
CA PHE A 91 3.08 -1.13 -0.50
C PHE A 91 3.89 -0.36 -1.55
N GLY A 92 4.93 0.36 -1.11
CA GLY A 92 6.09 0.62 -1.95
C GLY A 92 6.94 -0.65 -2.07
N GLY A 93 7.79 -0.74 -3.07
CA GLY A 93 8.61 -1.94 -3.28
C GLY A 93 9.52 -2.27 -2.10
N PHE A 94 10.06 -1.26 -1.38
CA PHE A 94 10.91 -1.51 -0.22
C PHE A 94 10.11 -1.99 1.00
N THR A 95 8.93 -1.45 1.26
CA THR A 95 8.04 -1.98 2.31
C THR A 95 7.57 -3.39 1.99
N HIS A 96 7.35 -3.72 0.71
CA HIS A 96 7.12 -5.11 0.30
C HIS A 96 8.32 -6.00 0.65
N VAL A 97 9.54 -5.59 0.33
CA VAL A 97 10.78 -6.35 0.69
C VAL A 97 10.88 -6.51 2.21
N GLN A 98 10.64 -5.45 2.99
CA GLN A 98 10.64 -5.53 4.45
C GLN A 98 9.58 -6.52 4.98
N ALA A 99 8.37 -6.49 4.43
CA ALA A 99 7.31 -7.42 4.78
C ALA A 99 7.66 -8.87 4.41
N GLN A 100 8.28 -9.09 3.25
CA GLN A 100 8.80 -10.40 2.83
C GLN A 100 9.80 -10.96 3.83
N ILE A 101 10.81 -10.18 4.20
CA ILE A 101 11.85 -10.60 5.16
C ILE A 101 11.22 -10.92 6.52
N ARG A 102 10.38 -10.02 7.06
CA ARG A 102 9.76 -10.18 8.38
C ARG A 102 8.79 -11.34 8.47
N SER A 103 8.10 -11.66 7.37
CA SER A 103 7.15 -12.79 7.31
C SER A 103 7.82 -14.13 6.99
N GLY A 104 9.13 -14.18 6.76
CA GLY A 104 9.81 -15.38 6.27
C GLY A 104 9.36 -15.78 4.86
N GLY A 105 9.13 -14.82 3.99
CA GLY A 105 8.75 -15.05 2.58
C GLY A 105 7.25 -15.23 2.34
N LYS A 106 6.39 -14.89 3.32
CA LYS A 106 4.94 -15.15 3.22
C LYS A 106 4.11 -14.00 2.66
N ILE A 107 4.70 -12.97 2.12
CA ILE A 107 3.97 -11.86 1.48
C ILE A 107 4.03 -12.01 -0.03
N ILE A 108 2.87 -11.97 -0.69
CA ILE A 108 2.73 -12.17 -2.14
C ILE A 108 2.27 -10.85 -2.76
N PRO A 109 3.05 -10.25 -3.69
CA PRO A 109 2.58 -9.14 -4.49
C PRO A 109 1.67 -9.69 -5.59
N ILE A 110 0.48 -9.09 -5.78
CA ILE A 110 -0.55 -9.62 -6.68
C ILE A 110 -0.82 -8.73 -7.89
N ALA A 111 -0.66 -7.42 -7.75
CA ALA A 111 -0.87 -6.47 -8.83
C ALA A 111 -0.02 -5.21 -8.60
N GLN A 112 0.37 -4.54 -9.68
CA GLN A 112 1.06 -3.25 -9.67
C GLN A 112 0.49 -2.35 -10.76
N ARG A 113 0.72 -1.05 -10.67
CA ARG A 113 0.45 -0.16 -11.80
C ARG A 113 1.49 -0.41 -12.89
N GLU A 114 1.13 -0.25 -14.15
CA GLU A 114 2.10 -0.39 -15.24
C GLU A 114 3.28 0.59 -15.08
N GLU A 115 3.01 1.79 -14.61
CA GLU A 115 4.00 2.85 -14.35
C GLU A 115 5.05 2.43 -13.30
N ASP A 116 4.71 1.50 -12.41
CA ASP A 116 5.60 1.04 -11.35
C ASP A 116 6.73 0.13 -11.85
N THR A 117 6.69 -0.31 -13.10
CA THR A 117 7.80 -1.05 -13.75
C THR A 117 8.97 -0.15 -14.12
N GLN A 118 8.75 1.17 -14.26
CA GLN A 118 9.72 2.17 -14.69
C GLN A 118 9.66 3.41 -13.79
N PHE A 119 9.43 3.19 -12.50
CA PHE A 119 9.26 4.25 -11.52
C PHE A 119 10.56 5.03 -11.29
N ARG A 120 10.45 6.30 -10.91
CA ARG A 120 11.60 7.18 -10.66
C ARG A 120 11.41 8.01 -9.40
N SER A 121 12.51 8.40 -8.80
CA SER A 121 12.55 9.45 -7.80
C SER A 121 13.02 10.76 -8.41
N VAL A 122 12.66 11.86 -7.79
CA VAL A 122 13.19 13.18 -8.10
C VAL A 122 13.87 13.76 -6.88
N PHE A 123 14.92 14.56 -7.13
CA PHE A 123 15.52 15.43 -6.13
C PHE A 123 15.10 16.86 -6.45
N ILE A 124 14.57 17.55 -5.45
CA ILE A 124 14.08 18.92 -5.55
C ILE A 124 14.90 19.86 -4.65
N THR A 125 14.97 21.11 -5.05
CA THR A 125 15.64 22.19 -4.31
C THR A 125 15.00 23.53 -4.63
N GLN A 126 15.27 24.55 -3.83
CA GLN A 126 14.91 25.93 -4.18
C GLN A 126 15.71 26.41 -5.39
N THR A 127 15.09 27.15 -6.28
CA THR A 127 15.71 27.62 -7.54
C THR A 127 16.93 28.51 -7.33
N ASN A 128 17.01 29.20 -6.19
CA ASN A 128 18.13 30.08 -5.79
C ASN A 128 19.17 29.34 -4.92
N SER A 129 19.06 28.03 -4.71
CA SER A 129 19.98 27.27 -3.82
C SER A 129 21.38 27.08 -4.36
N GLY A 130 21.58 27.24 -5.67
CA GLY A 130 22.82 26.90 -6.37
C GLY A 130 23.06 25.42 -6.60
N ILE A 131 22.18 24.52 -6.13
CA ILE A 131 22.27 23.06 -6.30
C ILE A 131 21.78 22.69 -7.70
N LYS A 132 22.65 22.03 -8.49
CA LYS A 132 22.36 21.63 -9.88
C LYS A 132 22.61 20.13 -10.15
N GLN A 133 23.36 19.46 -9.30
CA GLN A 133 23.75 18.05 -9.44
C GLN A 133 23.92 17.39 -8.07
N LEU A 134 24.00 16.06 -8.03
CA LEU A 134 24.08 15.30 -6.77
C LEU A 134 25.30 15.68 -5.91
N SER A 135 26.45 15.97 -6.53
CA SER A 135 27.67 16.37 -5.80
C SER A 135 27.52 17.67 -5.01
N ASP A 136 26.59 18.56 -5.42
CA ASP A 136 26.34 19.83 -4.73
C ASP A 136 25.59 19.65 -3.40
N LEU A 137 25.13 18.42 -3.14
CA LEU A 137 24.48 18.04 -1.87
C LEU A 137 25.48 17.87 -0.71
N LYS A 138 26.78 17.76 -0.99
CA LYS A 138 27.81 17.68 0.06
C LYS A 138 27.77 18.92 0.95
N GLY A 139 27.76 18.69 2.26
CA GLY A 139 27.64 19.77 3.26
C GLY A 139 26.24 20.39 3.38
N LYS A 140 25.21 19.88 2.65
CA LYS A 140 23.84 20.39 2.69
C LYS A 140 22.96 19.62 3.67
N GLN A 141 21.84 20.23 4.06
CA GLN A 141 20.77 19.55 4.79
C GLN A 141 19.81 18.93 3.79
N VAL A 142 19.68 17.61 3.78
CA VAL A 142 18.85 16.89 2.81
C VAL A 142 17.77 16.10 3.54
N SER A 143 16.55 16.18 3.04
CA SER A 143 15.43 15.36 3.54
C SER A 143 15.14 14.19 2.61
N PHE A 144 14.99 13.04 3.20
CA PHE A 144 14.30 11.89 2.61
C PHE A 144 12.84 11.86 3.05
N GLY A 145 12.03 10.95 2.45
CA GLY A 145 10.66 10.66 2.88
C GLY A 145 10.63 9.83 4.17
N SER A 146 9.86 8.74 4.20
CA SER A 146 9.97 7.73 5.26
C SER A 146 11.25 6.91 5.10
N GLN A 147 11.83 6.45 6.21
CA GLN A 147 12.97 5.53 6.19
C GLN A 147 12.65 4.23 5.42
N SER A 148 11.41 3.79 5.42
CA SER A 148 10.93 2.61 4.68
C SER A 148 10.42 2.93 3.26
N SER A 149 10.55 4.17 2.79
CA SER A 149 10.14 4.55 1.44
C SER A 149 11.13 4.06 0.38
N THR A 150 10.61 3.50 -0.72
CA THR A 150 11.41 3.15 -1.89
C THR A 150 11.91 4.39 -2.61
N SER A 151 10.98 5.23 -3.07
CA SER A 151 11.27 6.40 -3.89
C SER A 151 11.70 7.62 -3.08
N GLY A 152 11.32 7.70 -1.81
CA GLY A 152 11.70 8.80 -0.92
C GLY A 152 12.98 8.55 -0.13
N HIS A 153 13.51 7.31 -0.09
CA HIS A 153 14.73 7.02 0.66
C HIS A 153 15.62 5.97 0.01
N LEU A 154 15.20 4.70 -0.06
CA LEU A 154 16.08 3.60 -0.49
C LEU A 154 16.78 3.90 -1.82
N MET A 155 16.01 4.14 -2.88
CA MET A 155 16.56 4.31 -4.22
C MET A 155 17.35 5.62 -4.36
N PRO A 156 16.87 6.79 -3.89
CA PRO A 156 17.70 7.99 -3.80
C PRO A 156 19.04 7.75 -3.10
N ARG A 157 19.03 7.12 -1.91
CA ARG A 157 20.23 6.79 -1.17
C ARG A 157 21.16 5.85 -1.95
N SER A 158 20.61 4.82 -2.58
CA SER A 158 21.37 3.87 -3.39
C SER A 158 22.09 4.58 -4.56
N PHE A 159 21.41 5.48 -5.27
CA PHE A 159 22.03 6.24 -6.36
C PHE A 159 23.06 7.25 -5.88
N LEU A 160 22.88 7.86 -4.71
CA LEU A 160 23.92 8.71 -4.07
C LEU A 160 25.16 7.88 -3.76
N LEU A 161 25.02 6.71 -3.14
CA LEU A 161 26.15 5.82 -2.84
C LEU A 161 26.88 5.36 -4.12
N GLN A 162 26.14 5.04 -5.18
CA GLN A 162 26.73 4.69 -6.50
C GLN A 162 27.49 5.88 -7.11
N ALA A 163 27.08 7.13 -6.83
CA ALA A 163 27.77 8.33 -7.24
C ALA A 163 28.94 8.73 -6.32
N GLY A 164 29.30 7.88 -5.34
CA GLY A 164 30.36 8.16 -4.38
C GLY A 164 29.99 9.21 -3.32
N ILE A 165 28.69 9.37 -3.05
CA ILE A 165 28.17 10.30 -2.05
C ILE A 165 27.49 9.48 -0.93
N ASP A 166 28.09 9.49 0.26
CA ASP A 166 27.52 8.83 1.43
C ASP A 166 26.69 9.86 2.23
N PRO A 167 25.35 9.74 2.23
CA PRO A 167 24.50 10.71 2.93
C PRO A 167 24.85 10.89 4.42
N ASP A 168 25.32 9.84 5.10
CA ASP A 168 25.62 9.89 6.52
C ASP A 168 26.96 10.60 6.81
N LYS A 169 27.86 10.69 5.81
CA LYS A 169 29.17 11.31 5.94
C LYS A 169 29.25 12.66 5.23
N ASP A 170 28.67 12.74 4.02
CA ASP A 170 28.86 13.88 3.13
C ASP A 170 27.80 14.98 3.35
N PHE A 171 26.63 14.67 3.93
CA PHE A 171 25.61 15.67 4.21
C PHE A 171 25.85 16.34 5.56
N LYS A 172 25.56 17.65 5.66
CA LYS A 172 25.55 18.34 6.94
C LYS A 172 24.51 17.74 7.90
N ARG A 173 23.37 17.32 7.35
CA ARG A 173 22.27 16.70 8.09
C ARG A 173 21.36 15.90 7.16
N VAL A 174 21.02 14.69 7.58
CA VAL A 174 19.91 13.90 6.99
C VAL A 174 18.66 14.11 7.83
N ALA A 175 17.54 14.40 7.19
CA ALA A 175 16.22 14.47 7.80
C ALA A 175 15.27 13.46 7.14
N TYR A 176 14.24 13.07 7.85
CA TYR A 176 13.17 12.20 7.35
C TYR A 176 11.83 12.89 7.59
N SER A 177 11.09 13.16 6.52
CA SER A 177 9.82 13.89 6.59
C SER A 177 8.62 12.98 6.88
N GLY A 178 8.76 11.66 6.66
CA GLY A 178 7.71 10.67 6.85
C GLY A 178 6.81 10.46 5.63
N ALA A 179 6.44 11.52 4.91
CA ALA A 179 5.54 11.47 3.75
C ALA A 179 6.00 12.43 2.64
N HIS A 180 5.57 12.21 1.39
CA HIS A 180 6.07 12.98 0.23
C HIS A 180 5.59 14.43 0.20
N ASP A 181 4.37 14.71 0.65
CA ASP A 181 3.85 16.08 0.81
C ASP A 181 4.65 16.87 1.84
N ALA A 182 4.99 16.27 2.97
CA ALA A 182 5.85 16.85 3.99
C ALA A 182 7.29 17.05 3.47
N THR A 183 7.77 16.16 2.59
CA THR A 183 9.07 16.31 1.91
C THR A 183 9.09 17.58 1.06
N ILE A 184 8.07 17.80 0.22
CA ILE A 184 7.95 19.03 -0.59
C ILE A 184 7.89 20.25 0.30
N ALA A 185 7.03 20.23 1.34
CA ALA A 185 6.88 21.34 2.26
C ALA A 185 8.19 21.73 2.98
N SER A 186 9.07 20.75 3.26
CA SER A 186 10.37 21.00 3.91
C SER A 186 11.33 21.82 3.03
N VAL A 187 11.31 21.61 1.71
CA VAL A 187 12.09 22.39 0.75
C VAL A 187 11.46 23.76 0.51
N VAL A 188 10.13 23.80 0.30
CA VAL A 188 9.40 25.06 0.09
C VAL A 188 9.63 26.04 1.24
N SER A 189 9.62 25.54 2.48
CA SER A 189 9.84 26.37 3.69
C SER A 189 11.30 26.66 4.00
N GLY A 190 12.25 26.12 3.23
CA GLY A 190 13.70 26.29 3.49
C GLY A 190 14.22 25.57 4.73
N ARG A 191 13.47 24.60 5.28
CA ARG A 191 13.93 23.77 6.42
C ARG A 191 15.09 22.86 6.05
N VAL A 192 15.18 22.49 4.78
CA VAL A 192 16.26 21.72 4.17
C VAL A 192 16.63 22.32 2.82
N ASP A 193 17.87 22.10 2.40
CA ASP A 193 18.40 22.63 1.14
C ASP A 193 17.88 21.84 -0.07
N ALA A 194 17.68 20.54 0.09
CA ALA A 194 17.18 19.64 -0.94
C ALA A 194 16.43 18.46 -0.35
N ALA A 195 15.65 17.77 -1.18
CA ALA A 195 14.96 16.57 -0.75
C ALA A 195 14.71 15.60 -1.90
N ALA A 196 14.55 14.30 -1.57
CA ALA A 196 14.21 13.26 -2.52
C ALA A 196 12.80 12.73 -2.27
N LEU A 197 12.02 12.52 -3.35
CA LEU A 197 10.64 12.06 -3.26
C LEU A 197 10.17 11.33 -4.52
N ASP A 198 8.95 10.84 -4.45
CA ASP A 198 8.15 10.24 -5.51
C ASP A 198 7.87 11.24 -6.64
N ILE A 199 8.24 10.88 -7.88
CA ILE A 199 8.00 11.71 -9.07
C ILE A 199 6.51 11.94 -9.33
N THR A 200 5.63 10.99 -8.99
CA THR A 200 4.19 11.11 -9.26
C THR A 200 3.51 12.05 -8.28
N VAL A 201 3.97 12.08 -7.02
CA VAL A 201 3.52 13.07 -6.04
C VAL A 201 4.03 14.46 -6.40
N TRP A 202 5.29 14.58 -6.83
CA TRP A 202 5.82 15.85 -7.34
C TRP A 202 4.97 16.40 -8.49
N ARG A 203 4.71 15.57 -9.52
CA ARG A 203 3.88 15.97 -10.68
C ARG A 203 2.49 16.40 -10.24
N LYS A 204 1.83 15.64 -9.36
CA LYS A 204 0.53 16.01 -8.79
C LYS A 204 0.56 17.40 -8.16
N PHE A 205 1.57 17.71 -7.34
CA PHE A 205 1.68 19.00 -6.69
C PHE A 205 1.88 20.15 -7.70
N VAL A 206 2.60 19.89 -8.79
CA VAL A 206 2.76 20.85 -9.89
C VAL A 206 1.44 21.05 -10.65
N ASP A 207 0.77 19.96 -11.04
CA ASP A 207 -0.47 19.98 -11.81
C ASP A 207 -1.62 20.64 -11.03
N GLU A 208 -1.70 20.39 -9.73
CA GLU A 208 -2.66 20.99 -8.80
C GLU A 208 -2.25 22.40 -8.32
N LYS A 209 -1.13 22.95 -8.81
CA LYS A 209 -0.57 24.26 -8.42
C LYS A 209 -0.35 24.40 -6.91
N LYS A 210 -0.05 23.28 -6.23
CA LYS A 210 0.27 23.25 -4.80
C LYS A 210 1.72 23.58 -4.49
N VAL A 211 2.57 23.65 -5.52
CA VAL A 211 3.96 24.07 -5.44
C VAL A 211 4.26 25.10 -6.54
N ASP A 212 4.99 26.16 -6.19
CA ASP A 212 5.44 27.18 -7.12
C ASP A 212 6.77 26.73 -7.76
N THR A 213 6.71 26.29 -9.00
CA THR A 213 7.88 25.82 -9.75
C THR A 213 8.88 26.92 -10.12
N SER A 214 8.53 28.19 -9.95
CA SER A 214 9.48 29.30 -10.06
C SER A 214 10.39 29.38 -8.82
N LYS A 215 9.99 28.78 -7.69
CA LYS A 215 10.72 28.80 -6.41
C LYS A 215 11.35 27.46 -6.07
N VAL A 216 10.76 26.35 -6.51
CA VAL A 216 11.27 24.99 -6.25
C VAL A 216 11.26 24.21 -7.55
N ASN A 217 12.36 23.56 -7.88
CA ASN A 217 12.52 22.77 -9.10
C ASN A 217 13.15 21.40 -8.85
N VAL A 218 12.96 20.51 -9.81
CA VAL A 218 13.70 19.25 -9.88
C VAL A 218 15.08 19.52 -10.49
N PHE A 219 16.15 19.11 -9.82
CA PHE A 219 17.50 19.19 -10.37
C PHE A 219 18.07 17.82 -10.76
N TYR A 220 17.50 16.72 -10.27
CA TYR A 220 17.92 15.38 -10.66
C TYR A 220 16.73 14.40 -10.65
N THR A 221 16.70 13.52 -11.65
CA THR A 221 15.75 12.40 -11.75
C THR A 221 16.54 11.10 -11.84
N THR A 222 16.20 10.12 -11.01
CA THR A 222 16.91 8.84 -10.95
C THR A 222 16.69 7.98 -12.20
N PRO A 223 17.58 6.97 -12.46
CA PRO A 223 17.24 5.84 -13.29
C PRO A 223 15.95 5.13 -12.81
N PRO A 224 15.29 4.33 -13.69
CA PRO A 224 14.06 3.65 -13.33
C PRO A 224 14.30 2.46 -12.40
N PHE A 225 13.25 2.12 -11.62
CA PHE A 225 13.21 0.95 -10.74
C PHE A 225 11.77 0.47 -10.58
N PHE A 226 11.55 -0.77 -10.12
CA PHE A 226 10.23 -1.26 -9.71
C PHE A 226 9.81 -0.61 -8.41
N ASN A 227 8.50 -0.24 -8.27
CA ASN A 227 8.03 0.37 -7.04
C ASN A 227 6.74 -0.27 -6.53
N TYR A 228 5.62 0.42 -6.57
CA TYR A 228 4.40 0.06 -5.84
C TYR A 228 3.80 -1.28 -6.25
N ASN A 229 3.10 -1.90 -5.29
CA ASN A 229 2.32 -3.12 -5.52
C ASN A 229 1.22 -3.29 -4.46
N TRP A 230 0.18 -3.99 -4.82
CA TRP A 230 -0.78 -4.60 -3.91
C TRP A 230 -0.23 -5.93 -3.43
N SER A 231 -0.19 -6.13 -2.13
CA SER A 231 0.31 -7.36 -1.49
C SER A 231 -0.69 -7.95 -0.53
N VAL A 232 -0.66 -9.28 -0.42
CA VAL A 232 -1.46 -10.09 0.50
C VAL A 232 -0.58 -11.08 1.26
N HIS A 233 -1.06 -11.65 2.36
CA HIS A 233 -0.39 -12.75 3.03
C HIS A 233 -0.63 -14.08 2.29
N ALA A 234 0.36 -14.98 2.25
CA ALA A 234 0.28 -16.27 1.56
C ALA A 234 -0.82 -17.20 2.10
N ASP A 235 -1.18 -17.02 3.38
CA ASP A 235 -2.26 -17.78 4.02
C ASP A 235 -3.66 -17.35 3.56
N MET A 236 -3.79 -16.26 2.79
CA MET A 236 -5.05 -15.91 2.15
C MET A 236 -5.47 -17.05 1.21
N PRO A 237 -6.73 -17.54 1.26
CA PRO A 237 -7.20 -18.58 0.36
C PRO A 237 -6.94 -18.22 -1.11
N ALA A 238 -6.41 -19.16 -1.89
CA ALA A 238 -6.02 -18.92 -3.28
C ALA A 238 -7.15 -18.35 -4.13
N ALA A 239 -8.38 -18.85 -3.95
CA ALA A 239 -9.57 -18.36 -4.65
C ALA A 239 -9.89 -16.89 -4.30
N GLN A 240 -9.72 -16.48 -3.04
CA GLN A 240 -9.94 -15.09 -2.62
C GLN A 240 -8.85 -14.18 -3.21
N ARG A 241 -7.58 -14.60 -3.13
CA ARG A 241 -6.46 -13.87 -3.73
C ARG A 241 -6.67 -13.66 -5.22
N GLU A 242 -7.07 -14.70 -5.94
CA GLU A 242 -7.35 -14.63 -7.39
C GLU A 242 -8.47 -13.63 -7.68
N ARG A 243 -9.60 -13.69 -6.95
CA ARG A 243 -10.71 -12.75 -7.12
C ARG A 243 -10.29 -11.30 -6.91
N ILE A 244 -9.46 -11.00 -5.89
CA ILE A 244 -8.93 -9.66 -5.64
C ILE A 244 -8.02 -9.24 -6.79
N THR A 245 -7.12 -10.12 -7.22
CA THR A 245 -6.22 -9.86 -8.34
C THR A 245 -7.02 -9.51 -9.60
N GLN A 246 -7.99 -10.35 -9.97
CA GLN A 246 -8.82 -10.11 -11.17
C GLN A 246 -9.62 -8.82 -11.06
N ALA A 247 -10.15 -8.49 -9.88
CA ALA A 247 -10.85 -7.22 -9.67
C ALA A 247 -9.93 -6.01 -9.93
N LEU A 248 -8.68 -6.06 -9.47
CA LEU A 248 -7.70 -4.98 -9.74
C LEU A 248 -7.33 -4.90 -11.23
N LEU A 249 -7.08 -6.04 -11.88
CA LEU A 249 -6.69 -6.10 -13.29
C LEU A 249 -7.82 -5.74 -14.25
N ALA A 250 -9.08 -5.86 -13.82
CA ALA A 250 -10.26 -5.50 -14.62
C ALA A 250 -10.56 -3.99 -14.66
N LEU A 251 -9.85 -3.18 -13.84
CA LEU A 251 -10.00 -1.73 -13.90
C LEU A 251 -9.51 -1.19 -15.24
N SER A 252 -10.36 -0.40 -15.91
CA SER A 252 -10.09 0.15 -17.25
C SER A 252 -10.42 1.64 -17.30
N MET A 253 -9.67 2.38 -18.12
CA MET A 253 -9.94 3.78 -18.45
C MET A 253 -11.17 3.95 -19.35
N ASP A 254 -11.72 2.85 -19.89
CA ASP A 254 -12.84 2.88 -20.85
C ASP A 254 -14.21 3.09 -20.19
N ASN A 255 -14.30 2.97 -18.87
CA ASN A 255 -15.52 3.23 -18.12
C ASN A 255 -15.30 4.29 -17.02
N PRO A 256 -16.36 5.07 -16.66
CA PRO A 256 -16.22 6.20 -15.74
C PRO A 256 -15.65 5.82 -14.36
N GLU A 257 -16.08 4.70 -13.78
CA GLU A 257 -15.63 4.26 -12.45
C GLU A 257 -14.16 3.83 -12.47
N GLY A 258 -13.76 2.99 -13.44
CA GLY A 258 -12.37 2.59 -13.61
C GLY A 258 -11.47 3.78 -13.88
N LYS A 259 -11.93 4.72 -14.73
CA LYS A 259 -11.21 5.96 -15.01
C LYS A 259 -11.00 6.81 -13.74
N GLU A 260 -12.03 6.98 -12.91
CA GLU A 260 -11.91 7.71 -11.64
C GLU A 260 -10.86 7.05 -10.74
N ILE A 261 -10.99 5.73 -10.51
CA ILE A 261 -10.09 4.97 -9.63
C ILE A 261 -8.66 5.04 -10.15
N LEU A 262 -8.43 4.75 -11.42
CA LEU A 262 -7.10 4.75 -12.03
C LEU A 262 -6.46 6.14 -12.00
N THR A 263 -7.22 7.19 -12.32
CA THR A 263 -6.74 8.59 -12.28
C THR A 263 -6.31 8.97 -10.85
N LEU A 264 -7.14 8.68 -9.83
CA LEU A 264 -6.81 8.94 -8.43
C LEU A 264 -5.57 8.18 -7.99
N ASN A 265 -5.39 6.95 -8.47
CA ASN A 265 -4.21 6.13 -8.19
C ASN A 265 -3.02 6.42 -9.10
N ARG A 266 -3.12 7.39 -10.02
CA ARG A 266 -2.08 7.77 -10.98
C ARG A 266 -1.62 6.57 -11.81
N ALA A 267 -2.59 5.78 -12.27
CA ALA A 267 -2.41 4.56 -13.02
C ALA A 267 -3.11 4.66 -14.38
N THR A 268 -2.55 4.04 -15.40
CA THR A 268 -3.24 3.75 -16.67
C THR A 268 -3.97 2.41 -16.61
N ARG A 269 -3.35 1.45 -15.96
CA ARG A 269 -3.93 0.13 -15.66
C ARG A 269 -3.15 -0.58 -14.56
N TYR A 270 -3.74 -1.60 -13.96
CA TYR A 270 -3.03 -2.58 -13.17
C TYR A 270 -2.59 -3.77 -14.03
N ILE A 271 -1.40 -4.29 -13.72
CA ILE A 271 -0.80 -5.48 -14.35
C ILE A 271 -0.39 -6.50 -13.28
N PRO A 272 -0.28 -7.79 -13.61
CA PRO A 272 0.28 -8.79 -12.69
C PRO A 272 1.71 -8.43 -12.28
N THR A 273 2.08 -8.83 -11.07
CA THR A 273 3.45 -8.68 -10.58
C THR A 273 3.90 -9.91 -9.81
N LYS A 274 5.19 -10.01 -9.51
CA LYS A 274 5.80 -11.13 -8.81
C LYS A 274 6.97 -10.68 -7.93
N ALA A 275 7.30 -11.46 -6.91
CA ALA A 275 8.32 -11.13 -5.92
C ALA A 275 9.71 -10.88 -6.55
N GLU A 276 10.03 -11.57 -7.65
CA GLU A 276 11.31 -11.42 -8.35
C GLU A 276 11.56 -9.99 -8.85
N ASN A 277 10.50 -9.24 -9.18
CA ASN A 277 10.59 -7.85 -9.62
C ASN A 277 11.23 -6.93 -8.58
N TYR A 278 11.17 -7.30 -7.30
CA TYR A 278 11.65 -6.51 -6.16
C TYR A 278 13.03 -6.94 -5.63
N LYS A 279 13.66 -7.98 -6.23
CA LYS A 279 15.01 -8.44 -5.82
C LYS A 279 16.07 -7.35 -5.93
N GLY A 280 15.97 -6.48 -6.94
CA GLY A 280 16.87 -5.33 -7.07
C GLY A 280 16.79 -4.36 -5.91
N LEU A 281 15.58 -4.16 -5.35
CA LEU A 281 15.37 -3.32 -4.17
C LEU A 281 15.92 -3.98 -2.90
N GLU A 282 15.79 -5.30 -2.77
CA GLU A 282 16.42 -6.04 -1.66
C GLU A 282 17.95 -5.89 -1.72
N THR A 283 18.56 -6.09 -2.90
CA THR A 283 19.99 -5.90 -3.10
C THR A 283 20.42 -4.47 -2.75
N ALA A 284 19.69 -3.46 -3.22
CA ALA A 284 19.94 -2.06 -2.88
C ALA A 284 19.84 -1.80 -1.38
N GLY A 285 18.83 -2.38 -0.72
CA GLY A 285 18.61 -2.25 0.73
C GLY A 285 19.75 -2.84 1.55
N ARG A 286 20.25 -4.03 1.16
CA ARG A 286 21.41 -4.66 1.80
C ARG A 286 22.68 -3.85 1.57
N SER A 287 22.95 -3.42 0.34
CA SER A 287 24.13 -2.60 -0.01
C SER A 287 24.11 -1.24 0.68
N ALA A 288 22.94 -0.65 0.94
CA ALA A 288 22.78 0.59 1.66
C ALA A 288 22.77 0.42 3.20
N GLY A 289 22.90 -0.81 3.72
CA GLY A 289 22.86 -1.11 5.16
C GLY A 289 21.48 -0.91 5.81
N LEU A 290 20.40 -0.86 5.03
CA LEU A 290 19.03 -0.61 5.51
C LEU A 290 18.30 -1.89 5.90
N ILE A 291 18.76 -3.03 5.45
CA ILE A 291 18.31 -4.39 5.84
C ILE A 291 19.54 -5.29 6.02
N LYS A 292 19.41 -6.23 6.95
CA LYS A 292 20.45 -7.22 7.28
C LYS A 292 20.35 -8.45 6.36
#